data_7fece32cbd821b0070c1c97b0fb78572
#
_entry.id   7fece32cbd821b0070c1c97b0fb78572
#
_cell.length_a   1.000
_cell.length_b   1.000
_cell.length_c   1.000
_cell.angle_alpha   90.00
_cell.angle_beta   90.00
_cell.angle_gamma   90.00
#
_symmetry.space_group_name_H-M   'P 1'
#
loop_
_entity.id
_entity.type
_entity.pdbx_description
1 polymer ?
#
loop_
_entity_poly.entity_id
_entity_poly.type
_entity_poly.pdbx_seq_one_letter_code
_entity_poly.pdbx_strand_id
1 'polypeptide(L)'
;MPARFMAETFTPAVLDAQRRYYGRSAQRGPSGEPDHLGPEEIEFLSRRDSFAMATVSPDGWPYVQHRGGPPGFLQVLDAQTLAFADFKGNRQLISTGNLAAGARVALLVIDHAHRDRLKVLGRARVLDAREHLELADRLAPTPALRKKVERLLLIDVVAFDWNCPSWITPRYTATEFEEMVSPLRRRLEELESEVARGS
;
A
#
# COMPACT_ATOMS: atom_id res chain seq x y z
N MET A 1 18.14 1.30 -0.81
CA MET A 1 17.39 0.21 -0.14
C MET A 1 17.80 0.22 1.33
N PRO A 2 16.85 0.35 2.26
CA PRO A 2 17.11 0.41 3.69
C PRO A 2 17.79 -0.86 4.23
N ALA A 3 18.64 -0.70 5.25
CA ALA A 3 19.44 -1.81 5.81
C ALA A 3 18.53 -2.92 6.37
N ARG A 4 17.46 -2.57 7.05
CA ARG A 4 16.50 -3.52 7.62
C ARG A 4 15.79 -4.32 6.54
N PHE A 5 15.34 -3.68 5.47
CA PHE A 5 14.70 -4.38 4.35
C PHE A 5 15.64 -5.39 3.69
N MET A 6 16.94 -5.03 3.52
CA MET A 6 17.97 -5.96 3.04
C MET A 6 18.20 -7.13 4.01
N ALA A 7 18.19 -6.87 5.33
CA ALA A 7 18.33 -7.93 6.33
C ALA A 7 17.22 -8.99 6.25
N GLU A 8 15.99 -8.57 5.96
CA GLU A 8 14.84 -9.47 5.84
C GLU A 8 14.78 -10.19 4.47
N THR A 9 15.23 -9.53 3.39
CA THR A 9 15.02 -10.04 2.02
C THR A 9 16.26 -10.65 1.38
N PHE A 10 17.48 -10.25 1.78
CA PHE A 10 18.72 -10.77 1.19
C PHE A 10 19.15 -12.06 1.89
N THR A 11 18.40 -13.11 1.60
CA THR A 11 18.72 -14.47 2.05
C THR A 11 19.99 -14.99 1.36
N PRO A 12 20.64 -16.06 1.87
CA PRO A 12 21.78 -16.68 1.17
C PRO A 12 21.48 -17.00 -0.28
N ALA A 13 20.27 -17.53 -0.58
CA ALA A 13 19.85 -17.84 -1.95
C ALA A 13 19.78 -16.60 -2.85
N VAL A 14 19.31 -15.45 -2.31
CA VAL A 14 19.30 -14.18 -3.05
C VAL A 14 20.71 -13.70 -3.34
N LEU A 15 21.62 -13.75 -2.36
CA LEU A 15 23.01 -13.36 -2.53
C LEU A 15 23.75 -14.28 -3.52
N ASP A 16 23.45 -15.57 -3.53
CA ASP A 16 24.00 -16.54 -4.49
C ASP A 16 23.49 -16.24 -5.91
N ALA A 17 22.21 -15.93 -6.07
CA ALA A 17 21.66 -15.52 -7.35
C ALA A 17 22.32 -14.24 -7.87
N GLN A 18 22.53 -13.23 -7.01
CA GLN A 18 23.23 -12.01 -7.41
C GLN A 18 24.66 -12.29 -7.89
N ARG A 19 25.42 -13.13 -7.16
CA ARG A 19 26.76 -13.54 -7.57
C ARG A 19 26.75 -14.25 -8.93
N ARG A 20 25.79 -15.16 -9.11
CA ARG A 20 25.66 -15.93 -10.34
C ARG A 20 25.38 -15.05 -11.56
N TYR A 21 24.47 -14.10 -11.46
CA TYR A 21 24.02 -13.31 -12.62
C TYR A 21 24.81 -12.02 -12.83
N TYR A 22 25.41 -11.47 -11.78
CA TYR A 22 26.08 -10.15 -11.84
C TYR A 22 27.57 -10.20 -11.41
N GLY A 23 28.13 -11.36 -11.07
CA GLY A 23 29.49 -11.52 -10.62
C GLY A 23 29.79 -10.92 -9.23
N ARG A 24 28.80 -10.32 -8.59
CA ARG A 24 28.89 -9.67 -7.27
C ARG A 24 27.56 -9.81 -6.53
N SER A 25 27.60 -9.70 -5.21
CA SER A 25 26.39 -9.60 -4.39
C SER A 25 26.44 -8.36 -3.51
N ALA A 26 25.28 -7.86 -3.14
CA ALA A 26 25.14 -6.89 -2.07
C ALA A 26 25.54 -7.51 -0.73
N GLN A 27 25.76 -6.67 0.27
CA GLN A 27 25.90 -7.12 1.65
C GLN A 27 24.51 -7.23 2.29
N ARG A 28 24.30 -8.28 3.08
CA ARG A 28 23.10 -8.35 3.90
C ARG A 28 23.17 -7.26 4.97
N GLY A 29 22.11 -6.45 5.08
CA GLY A 29 22.03 -5.43 6.11
C GLY A 29 22.06 -6.02 7.53
N PRO A 30 22.43 -5.24 8.55
CA PRO A 30 22.35 -5.67 9.93
C PRO A 30 20.87 -5.87 10.32
N SER A 31 20.62 -6.88 11.17
CA SER A 31 19.37 -7.00 11.88
C SER A 31 19.35 -5.89 12.95
N GLY A 32 18.53 -4.86 12.74
CA GLY A 32 18.36 -3.73 13.66
C GLY A 32 16.92 -3.61 14.12
N GLU A 33 16.60 -2.47 14.72
CA GLU A 33 15.24 -2.10 15.04
C GLU A 33 14.37 -2.02 13.76
N PRO A 34 13.05 -2.21 13.88
CA PRO A 34 12.12 -1.98 12.79
C PRO A 34 12.25 -0.57 12.19
N ASP A 35 11.97 -0.45 10.89
CA ASP A 35 11.94 0.86 10.23
C ASP A 35 10.76 1.70 10.75
N HIS A 36 10.95 3.02 10.81
CA HIS A 36 9.92 3.97 11.20
C HIS A 36 9.39 4.71 9.97
N LEU A 37 8.08 4.72 9.80
CA LEU A 37 7.40 5.51 8.77
C LEU A 37 7.59 7.00 9.07
N GLY A 38 8.16 7.72 8.12
CA GLY A 38 8.35 9.16 8.19
C GLY A 38 7.23 9.95 7.49
N PRO A 39 7.38 11.27 7.40
CA PRO A 39 6.39 12.12 6.73
C PRO A 39 6.14 11.74 5.27
N GLU A 40 7.17 11.27 4.54
CA GLU A 40 7.06 10.87 3.14
C GLU A 40 6.16 9.63 2.99
N GLU A 41 6.38 8.60 3.79
CA GLU A 41 5.55 7.39 3.77
C GLU A 41 4.11 7.69 4.21
N ILE A 42 3.94 8.54 5.23
CA ILE A 42 2.62 8.95 5.73
C ILE A 42 1.85 9.70 4.64
N GLU A 43 2.47 10.66 4.00
CA GLU A 43 1.85 11.44 2.91
C GLU A 43 1.50 10.53 1.72
N PHE A 44 2.42 9.68 1.30
CA PHE A 44 2.18 8.72 0.22
C PHE A 44 0.99 7.82 0.52
N LEU A 45 0.96 7.17 1.70
CA LEU A 45 -0.09 6.23 2.09
C LEU A 45 -1.46 6.92 2.25
N SER A 46 -1.49 8.16 2.71
CA SER A 46 -2.73 8.93 2.91
C SER A 46 -3.53 9.19 1.62
N ARG A 47 -2.87 9.11 0.47
CA ARG A 47 -3.49 9.34 -0.84
C ARG A 47 -3.89 8.06 -1.57
N ARG A 48 -3.54 6.88 -1.03
CA ARG A 48 -3.79 5.60 -1.71
C ARG A 48 -5.17 5.06 -1.38
N ASP A 49 -5.82 4.57 -2.41
CA ASP A 49 -7.15 3.94 -2.37
C ASP A 49 -7.07 2.42 -2.46
N SER A 50 -5.88 1.88 -2.70
CA SER A 50 -5.68 0.45 -2.90
C SER A 50 -4.23 0.01 -2.68
N PHE A 51 -4.07 -1.26 -2.35
CA PHE A 51 -2.78 -1.96 -2.30
C PHE A 51 -2.97 -3.48 -2.48
N ALA A 52 -1.90 -4.18 -2.82
CA ALA A 52 -1.86 -5.63 -2.76
C ALA A 52 -1.26 -6.09 -1.43
N MET A 53 -1.89 -7.06 -0.78
CA MET A 53 -1.40 -7.69 0.46
C MET A 53 -1.13 -9.17 0.23
N ALA A 54 0.10 -9.59 0.48
CA ALA A 54 0.51 -10.98 0.46
C ALA A 54 0.49 -11.58 1.86
N THR A 55 0.02 -12.81 1.95
CA THR A 55 0.07 -13.69 3.13
C THR A 55 0.56 -15.08 2.70
N VAL A 56 0.92 -15.94 3.64
CA VAL A 56 1.35 -17.30 3.35
C VAL A 56 0.45 -18.27 4.09
N SER A 57 -0.05 -19.29 3.38
CA SER A 57 -0.87 -20.34 4.00
C SER A 57 -0.01 -21.22 4.91
N PRO A 58 -0.63 -22.00 5.83
CA PRO A 58 0.08 -22.98 6.65
C PRO A 58 0.90 -23.98 5.82
N ASP A 59 0.45 -24.30 4.62
CA ASP A 59 1.12 -25.22 3.69
C ASP A 59 2.21 -24.53 2.84
N GLY A 60 2.52 -23.26 3.11
CA GLY A 60 3.58 -22.50 2.44
C GLY A 60 3.17 -21.82 1.13
N TRP A 61 1.90 -21.91 0.68
CA TRP A 61 1.47 -21.21 -0.52
C TRP A 61 1.36 -19.70 -0.29
N PRO A 62 2.03 -18.89 -1.13
CA PRO A 62 1.83 -17.45 -1.11
C PRO A 62 0.45 -17.11 -1.69
N TYR A 63 -0.25 -16.20 -1.04
CA TYR A 63 -1.55 -15.69 -1.46
C TYR A 63 -1.50 -14.17 -1.53
N VAL A 64 -1.99 -13.60 -2.61
CA VAL A 64 -2.05 -12.14 -2.81
C VAL A 64 -3.50 -11.71 -2.99
N GLN A 65 -3.90 -10.67 -2.27
CA GLN A 65 -5.23 -10.10 -2.36
C GLN A 65 -5.16 -8.59 -2.54
N HIS A 66 -5.94 -8.07 -3.47
CA HIS A 66 -6.22 -6.64 -3.58
C HIS A 66 -7.01 -6.16 -2.36
N ARG A 67 -6.61 -5.04 -1.79
CA ARG A 67 -7.31 -4.30 -0.74
C ARG A 67 -7.61 -2.91 -1.26
N GLY A 68 -8.84 -2.45 -1.10
CA GLY A 68 -9.26 -1.14 -1.57
C GLY A 68 -10.28 -0.50 -0.64
N GLY A 69 -10.32 0.82 -0.70
CA GLY A 69 -11.20 1.67 0.11
C GLY A 69 -11.18 3.11 -0.39
N PRO A 70 -11.75 4.05 0.33
CA PRO A 70 -11.55 5.47 0.01
C PRO A 70 -10.08 5.85 0.16
N PRO A 71 -9.59 6.91 -0.53
CA PRO A 71 -8.24 7.40 -0.34
C PRO A 71 -7.89 7.56 1.14
N GLY A 72 -6.72 7.05 1.55
CA GLY A 72 -6.27 7.05 2.94
C GLY A 72 -6.91 5.97 3.84
N PHE A 73 -7.60 4.98 3.29
CA PHE A 73 -8.17 3.90 4.10
C PHE A 73 -7.11 3.03 4.81
N LEU A 74 -5.90 2.94 4.26
CA LEU A 74 -4.73 2.40 4.96
C LEU A 74 -4.13 3.52 5.80
N GLN A 75 -4.44 3.53 7.09
CA GLN A 75 -4.03 4.59 8.01
C GLN A 75 -2.71 4.26 8.71
N VAL A 76 -1.88 5.27 8.89
CA VAL A 76 -0.73 5.24 9.79
C VAL A 76 -1.21 5.63 11.18
N LEU A 77 -1.19 4.72 12.14
CA LEU A 77 -1.60 4.99 13.52
C LEU A 77 -0.48 5.64 14.32
N ASP A 78 0.73 5.19 14.09
CA ASP A 78 1.99 5.69 14.65
C ASP A 78 3.16 5.34 13.72
N ALA A 79 4.37 5.68 14.09
CA ALA A 79 5.57 5.49 13.25
C ALA A 79 5.85 4.02 12.83
N GLN A 80 5.20 3.04 13.45
CA GLN A 80 5.43 1.62 13.18
C GLN A 80 4.15 0.81 12.94
N THR A 81 2.98 1.45 13.01
CA THR A 81 1.71 0.73 12.93
C THR A 81 0.85 1.26 11.80
N LEU A 82 0.54 0.38 10.85
CA LEU A 82 -0.49 0.58 9.84
C LEU A 82 -1.79 -0.12 10.26
N ALA A 83 -2.93 0.45 9.88
CA ALA A 83 -4.21 -0.18 10.11
C ALA A 83 -5.20 0.11 8.99
N PHE A 84 -6.10 -0.82 8.74
CA PHE A 84 -7.25 -0.62 7.85
C PHE A 84 -8.46 -1.44 8.27
N ALA A 85 -9.64 -0.97 7.90
CA ALA A 85 -10.88 -1.70 8.07
C ALA A 85 -11.06 -2.72 6.95
N ASP A 86 -11.32 -3.97 7.31
CA ASP A 86 -11.67 -5.05 6.37
C ASP A 86 -13.19 -5.04 6.18
N PHE A 87 -13.60 -4.53 5.03
CA PHE A 87 -15.00 -4.39 4.67
C PHE A 87 -15.58 -5.74 4.22
N LYS A 88 -16.88 -5.89 4.44
CA LYS A 88 -17.63 -7.05 3.96
C LYS A 88 -17.40 -7.31 2.48
N GLY A 89 -16.82 -8.46 2.16
CA GLY A 89 -16.51 -8.89 0.81
C GLY A 89 -17.06 -10.30 0.52
N ASN A 90 -16.30 -11.10 -0.24
CA ASN A 90 -16.70 -12.45 -0.70
C ASN A 90 -16.72 -13.53 0.40
N ARG A 91 -16.34 -13.20 1.63
CA ARG A 91 -16.31 -14.06 2.82
C ARG A 91 -15.41 -15.29 2.74
N GLN A 92 -14.49 -15.37 1.80
CA GLN A 92 -13.53 -16.48 1.72
C GLN A 92 -12.54 -16.53 2.89
N LEU A 93 -12.24 -15.37 3.50
CA LEU A 93 -11.40 -15.22 4.69
C LEU A 93 -9.98 -15.81 4.58
N ILE A 94 -9.46 -15.98 3.35
CA ILE A 94 -8.17 -16.64 3.12
C ILE A 94 -7.05 -15.91 3.85
N SER A 95 -6.91 -14.57 3.67
CA SER A 95 -5.90 -13.81 4.41
C SER A 95 -6.09 -13.91 5.93
N THR A 96 -7.33 -13.88 6.41
CA THR A 96 -7.64 -14.02 7.85
C THR A 96 -7.19 -15.37 8.40
N GLY A 97 -7.47 -16.45 7.67
CA GLY A 97 -7.01 -17.80 8.02
C GLY A 97 -5.49 -17.94 8.00
N ASN A 98 -4.84 -17.39 6.97
CA ASN A 98 -3.37 -17.39 6.87
C ASN A 98 -2.73 -16.64 8.05
N LEU A 99 -3.31 -15.49 8.45
CA LEU A 99 -2.80 -14.68 9.56
C LEU A 99 -2.97 -15.33 10.92
N ALA A 100 -3.95 -16.21 11.10
CA ALA A 100 -4.10 -16.99 12.33
C ALA A 100 -2.97 -18.01 12.51
N ALA A 101 -2.38 -18.51 11.40
CA ALA A 101 -1.27 -19.45 11.43
C ALA A 101 0.11 -18.77 11.36
N GLY A 102 0.21 -17.58 10.76
CA GLY A 102 1.47 -16.86 10.61
C GLY A 102 1.26 -15.39 10.32
N ALA A 103 1.80 -14.54 11.17
CA ALA A 103 1.55 -13.09 11.15
C ALA A 103 2.24 -12.32 10.01
N ARG A 104 3.15 -12.92 9.24
CA ARG A 104 3.96 -12.21 8.23
C ARG A 104 3.12 -11.79 7.04
N VAL A 105 3.27 -10.52 6.66
CA VAL A 105 2.65 -9.93 5.47
C VAL A 105 3.66 -9.14 4.67
N ALA A 106 3.38 -9.02 3.37
CA ALA A 106 4.02 -8.04 2.52
C ALA A 106 2.95 -7.19 1.83
N LEU A 107 3.16 -5.88 1.79
CA LEU A 107 2.30 -4.96 1.06
C LEU A 107 3.05 -4.40 -0.14
N LEU A 108 2.33 -4.23 -1.23
CA LEU A 108 2.77 -3.51 -2.41
C LEU A 108 1.77 -2.38 -2.65
N VAL A 109 2.21 -1.15 -2.41
CA VAL A 109 1.43 0.07 -2.59
C VAL A 109 2.00 0.82 -3.79
N ILE A 110 1.17 1.15 -4.77
CA ILE A 110 1.63 1.76 -6.03
C ILE A 110 0.85 3.05 -6.28
N ASP A 111 1.59 4.10 -6.63
CA ASP A 111 1.08 5.29 -7.31
C ASP A 111 1.41 5.16 -8.80
N HIS A 112 0.41 4.87 -9.60
CA HIS A 112 0.62 4.71 -11.04
C HIS A 112 0.86 6.05 -11.73
N ALA A 113 0.23 7.12 -11.27
CA ALA A 113 0.35 8.45 -11.87
C ALA A 113 1.77 9.00 -11.75
N HIS A 114 2.36 8.91 -10.55
CA HIS A 114 3.72 9.38 -10.25
C HIS A 114 4.78 8.30 -10.41
N ARG A 115 4.40 7.05 -10.66
CA ARG A 115 5.28 5.88 -10.78
C ARG A 115 6.05 5.56 -9.52
N ASP A 116 5.47 5.85 -8.37
CA ASP A 116 6.05 5.54 -7.07
C ASP A 116 5.52 4.23 -6.53
N ARG A 117 6.37 3.52 -5.80
CA ARG A 117 6.03 2.21 -5.25
C ARG A 117 6.70 1.99 -3.91
N LEU A 118 5.89 1.75 -2.90
CA LEU A 118 6.32 1.39 -1.56
C LEU A 118 6.05 -0.09 -1.30
N LYS A 119 7.06 -0.83 -0.89
CA LYS A 119 6.94 -2.19 -0.35
C LYS A 119 7.06 -2.13 1.16
N VAL A 120 6.18 -2.80 1.86
CA VAL A 120 6.21 -2.90 3.32
C VAL A 120 6.23 -4.37 3.72
N LEU A 121 7.14 -4.75 4.61
CA LEU A 121 7.13 -6.02 5.32
C LEU A 121 6.65 -5.77 6.73
N GLY A 122 5.73 -6.61 7.20
CA GLY A 122 5.16 -6.43 8.53
C GLY A 122 4.65 -7.71 9.16
N ARG A 123 4.15 -7.55 10.38
CA ARG A 123 3.41 -8.57 11.12
C ARG A 123 1.99 -8.08 11.32
N ALA A 124 1.01 -8.83 10.80
CA ALA A 124 -0.37 -8.43 10.89
C ALA A 124 -1.13 -9.25 11.95
N ARG A 125 -2.10 -8.59 12.58
CA ARG A 125 -3.10 -9.22 13.44
C ARG A 125 -4.49 -8.75 13.02
N VAL A 126 -5.46 -9.62 13.19
CA VAL A 126 -6.86 -9.38 12.88
C VAL A 126 -7.63 -9.19 14.18
N LEU A 127 -8.39 -8.12 14.27
CA LEU A 127 -9.25 -7.80 15.41
C LEU A 127 -10.71 -7.84 14.96
N ASP A 128 -11.60 -8.27 15.87
CA ASP A 128 -13.04 -8.16 15.66
C ASP A 128 -13.49 -6.71 15.84
N ALA A 129 -14.11 -6.14 14.81
CA ALA A 129 -14.57 -4.75 14.85
C ALA A 129 -15.66 -4.48 15.91
N ARG A 130 -16.33 -5.53 16.41
CA ARG A 130 -17.35 -5.44 17.47
C ARG A 130 -16.74 -5.26 18.85
N GLU A 131 -15.50 -5.70 19.04
CA GLU A 131 -14.75 -5.61 20.29
C GLU A 131 -13.85 -4.35 20.34
N HIS A 132 -13.66 -3.67 19.20
CA HIS A 132 -12.76 -2.52 19.05
C HIS A 132 -13.49 -1.34 18.38
N LEU A 133 -14.57 -0.86 18.99
CA LEU A 133 -15.49 0.13 18.40
C LEU A 133 -14.81 1.43 18.05
N GLU A 134 -14.02 2.00 18.95
CA GLU A 134 -13.33 3.28 18.73
C GLU A 134 -12.36 3.22 17.52
N LEU A 135 -11.60 2.14 17.42
CA LEU A 135 -10.70 1.93 16.30
C LEU A 135 -11.48 1.71 15.00
N ALA A 136 -12.59 0.97 15.07
CA ALA A 136 -13.45 0.76 13.91
C ALA A 136 -14.08 2.06 13.41
N ASP A 137 -14.48 2.96 14.31
CA ASP A 137 -15.00 4.28 13.97
C ASP A 137 -13.91 5.17 13.37
N ARG A 138 -12.69 5.12 13.90
CA ARG A 138 -11.53 5.82 13.33
C ARG A 138 -11.21 5.35 11.91
N LEU A 139 -11.19 4.04 11.67
CA LEU A 139 -10.81 3.44 10.38
C LEU A 139 -11.94 3.48 9.34
N ALA A 140 -13.16 3.78 9.74
CA ALA A 140 -14.31 3.92 8.85
C ALA A 140 -15.10 5.19 9.21
N PRO A 141 -14.63 6.37 8.76
CA PRO A 141 -15.10 7.67 9.27
C PRO A 141 -16.53 8.04 8.83
N THR A 142 -17.17 7.24 8.00
CA THR A 142 -18.58 7.47 7.63
C THR A 142 -19.48 6.35 8.11
N PRO A 143 -20.73 6.66 8.52
CA PRO A 143 -21.69 5.63 8.95
C PRO A 143 -21.96 4.55 7.89
N ALA A 144 -21.89 4.89 6.62
CA ALA A 144 -22.07 3.96 5.51
C ALA A 144 -20.91 2.95 5.40
N LEU A 145 -19.67 3.39 5.60
CA LEU A 145 -18.50 2.53 5.66
C LEU A 145 -18.49 1.70 6.94
N ARG A 146 -18.78 2.33 8.08
CA ARG A 146 -18.79 1.68 9.39
C ARG A 146 -19.69 0.44 9.45
N LYS A 147 -20.85 0.50 8.82
CA LYS A 147 -21.78 -0.64 8.71
C LYS A 147 -21.23 -1.82 7.90
N LYS A 148 -20.19 -1.61 7.10
CA LYS A 148 -19.56 -2.65 6.27
C LYS A 148 -18.32 -3.26 6.92
N VAL A 149 -17.85 -2.73 8.04
CA VAL A 149 -16.64 -3.20 8.72
C VAL A 149 -16.97 -4.47 9.49
N GLU A 150 -16.24 -5.54 9.19
CA GLU A 150 -16.35 -6.81 9.92
C GLU A 150 -15.11 -7.04 10.81
N ARG A 151 -13.94 -6.64 10.34
CA ARG A 151 -12.65 -6.85 11.02
C ARG A 151 -11.77 -5.63 10.86
N LEU A 152 -10.75 -5.53 11.69
CA LEU A 152 -9.70 -4.54 11.60
C LEU A 152 -8.38 -5.29 11.45
N LEU A 153 -7.54 -4.86 10.53
CA LEU A 153 -6.19 -5.38 10.40
C LEU A 153 -5.22 -4.31 10.89
N LEU A 154 -4.35 -4.72 11.82
CA LEU A 154 -3.23 -3.92 12.28
C LEU A 154 -1.96 -4.59 11.77
N ILE A 155 -1.00 -3.79 11.31
CA ILE A 155 0.26 -4.26 10.74
C ILE A 155 1.40 -3.53 11.44
N ASP A 156 2.14 -4.27 12.24
CA ASP A 156 3.38 -3.79 12.83
C ASP A 156 4.46 -3.82 11.74
N VAL A 157 4.94 -2.66 11.33
CA VAL A 157 5.94 -2.50 10.27
C VAL A 157 7.29 -3.04 10.74
N VAL A 158 7.89 -3.91 9.96
CA VAL A 158 9.24 -4.44 10.19
C VAL A 158 10.26 -3.70 9.33
N ALA A 159 9.95 -3.53 8.05
CA ALA A 159 10.82 -2.86 7.11
C ALA A 159 10.02 -2.35 5.91
N PHE A 160 10.52 -1.31 5.25
CA PHE A 160 9.97 -0.87 3.98
C PHE A 160 11.08 -0.48 3.00
N ASP A 161 10.70 -0.37 1.73
CA ASP A 161 11.63 0.02 0.66
C ASP A 161 10.89 0.74 -0.46
N TRP A 162 11.37 1.93 -0.79
CA TRP A 162 10.99 2.64 -1.99
C TRP A 162 11.67 2.02 -3.20
N ASN A 163 10.90 1.76 -4.24
CA ASN A 163 11.42 1.08 -5.41
C ASN A 163 11.59 2.03 -6.60
N CYS A 164 12.53 1.70 -7.47
CA CYS A 164 12.76 2.40 -8.72
C CYS A 164 11.47 2.52 -9.55
N PRO A 165 11.15 3.70 -10.14
CA PRO A 165 9.96 3.94 -10.95
C PRO A 165 9.96 3.20 -12.30
N SER A 166 11.06 2.50 -12.63
CA SER A 166 11.21 1.79 -13.90
C SER A 166 10.08 0.77 -14.11
N TRP A 167 9.52 0.77 -15.30
CA TRP A 167 8.49 -0.17 -15.76
C TRP A 167 7.11 -0.04 -15.06
N ILE A 168 6.86 1.02 -14.31
CA ILE A 168 5.50 1.35 -13.88
C ILE A 168 4.85 2.17 -15.01
N THR A 169 3.85 1.59 -15.65
CA THR A 169 3.07 2.31 -16.67
C THR A 169 2.19 3.35 -15.98
N PRO A 170 2.29 4.64 -16.34
CA PRO A 170 1.41 5.67 -15.81
C PRO A 170 -0.06 5.32 -16.09
N ARG A 171 -0.88 5.47 -15.09
CA ARG A 171 -2.34 5.33 -15.17
C ARG A 171 -2.95 6.38 -14.27
N TYR A 172 -4.04 6.96 -14.72
CA TYR A 172 -4.73 8.04 -14.02
C TYR A 172 -6.14 7.59 -13.67
N THR A 173 -6.58 7.97 -12.49
CA THR A 173 -8.00 7.87 -12.14
C THR A 173 -8.80 8.87 -12.97
N ALA A 174 -10.13 8.69 -13.04
CA ALA A 174 -11.00 9.64 -13.72
C ALA A 174 -10.87 11.06 -13.14
N THR A 175 -10.71 11.17 -11.82
CA THR A 175 -10.51 12.46 -11.13
C THR A 175 -9.19 13.13 -11.52
N GLU A 176 -8.07 12.41 -11.43
CA GLU A 176 -6.76 12.92 -11.83
C GLU A 176 -6.73 13.34 -13.31
N PHE A 177 -7.36 12.54 -14.17
CA PHE A 177 -7.47 12.88 -15.60
C PHE A 177 -8.29 14.16 -15.80
N GLU A 178 -9.43 14.31 -15.14
CA GLU A 178 -10.24 15.51 -15.23
C GLU A 178 -9.52 16.76 -14.72
N GLU A 179 -8.77 16.64 -13.59
CA GLU A 179 -7.94 17.71 -13.07
C GLU A 179 -6.86 18.16 -14.07
N MET A 180 -6.27 17.22 -14.80
CA MET A 180 -5.27 17.52 -15.83
C MET A 180 -5.88 18.20 -17.08
N VAL A 181 -7.08 17.82 -17.46
CA VAL A 181 -7.70 18.26 -18.73
C VAL A 181 -8.55 19.54 -18.55
N SER A 182 -9.13 19.78 -17.37
CA SER A 182 -9.98 20.96 -17.13
C SER A 182 -9.33 22.31 -17.43
N PRO A 183 -8.04 22.56 -17.10
CA PRO A 183 -7.38 23.81 -17.48
C PRO A 183 -7.26 23.98 -19.00
N LEU A 184 -6.98 22.88 -19.71
CA LEU A 184 -6.87 22.88 -21.17
C LEU A 184 -8.21 23.15 -21.86
N ARG A 185 -9.29 22.54 -21.38
CA ARG A 185 -10.65 22.79 -21.87
C ARG A 185 -11.03 24.26 -21.70
N ARG A 186 -10.81 24.83 -20.51
CA ARG A 186 -11.06 26.24 -20.25
C ARG A 186 -10.28 27.15 -21.22
N ARG A 187 -9.00 26.84 -21.42
CA ARG A 187 -8.18 27.63 -22.34
C ARG A 187 -8.68 27.54 -23.79
N LEU A 188 -9.14 26.37 -24.21
CA LEU A 188 -9.74 26.18 -25.53
C LEU A 188 -11.03 27.02 -25.69
N GLU A 189 -11.93 26.97 -24.72
CA GLU A 189 -13.16 27.77 -24.71
C GLU A 189 -12.89 29.28 -24.76
N GLU A 190 -11.87 29.77 -24.04
CA GLU A 190 -11.41 31.16 -24.08
C GLU A 190 -10.96 31.55 -25.50
N LEU A 191 -10.12 30.74 -26.12
CA LEU A 191 -9.59 31.00 -27.48
C LEU A 191 -10.70 30.95 -28.52
N GLU A 192 -11.62 29.99 -28.44
CA GLU A 192 -12.78 29.94 -29.36
C GLU A 192 -13.66 31.20 -29.21
N SER A 193 -13.84 31.68 -27.97
CA SER A 193 -14.59 32.91 -27.72
C SER A 193 -13.86 34.18 -28.23
N GLU A 194 -12.53 34.19 -28.16
CA GLU A 194 -11.72 35.28 -28.72
C GLU A 194 -11.82 35.31 -30.25
N VAL A 195 -11.71 34.16 -30.90
CA VAL A 195 -11.84 34.05 -32.38
C VAL A 195 -13.24 34.48 -32.84
N ALA A 196 -14.31 34.03 -32.14
CA ALA A 196 -15.65 34.41 -32.49
C ALA A 196 -15.97 35.92 -32.34
N ARG A 197 -15.23 36.62 -31.45
CA ARG A 197 -15.38 38.07 -31.24
C ARG A 197 -14.51 38.88 -32.20
N GLY A 198 -13.48 38.28 -32.80
CA GLY A 198 -12.58 38.95 -33.77
C GLY A 198 -12.99 38.76 -35.24
N SER A 199 -14.07 37.97 -35.48
CA SER A 199 -14.65 37.76 -36.82
C SER A 199 -15.92 38.59 -36.94
#